data_625dbe7b355effb8dd23645741ef8883
#
_entry.id   625dbe7b355effb8dd23645741ef8883
#
_cell.length_a   1.000
_cell.length_b   1.000
_cell.length_c   1.000
_cell.angle_alpha   90.00
_cell.angle_beta   90.00
_cell.angle_gamma   90.00
#
_symmetry.space_group_name_H-M   'P 1'
#
loop_
_entity.id
_entity.type
_entity.pdbx_description
1 polymer ?
#
loop_
_entity_poly.entity_id
_entity_poly.type
_entity_poly.pdbx_seq_one_letter_code
_entity_poly.pdbx_strand_id
1 'polypeptide(L)'
;MFGLAIVMYIVAALFIFLAFRPGLVFYAQQGWKFRERLSPSGLYSGVSTASCLVVGLVSAVIGTVILVKAVTHDPRADAQRHCIDVVQPAFARSIRWDAGHVTNPDVVTDLARVHGVEAKIEPSPGGYDEVAIYDPAHHFPPDQVVFSFSGNPVVGGDHSDSLCNY
;
A
#
# COMPACT_ATOMS: atom_id res chain seq x y z
N MET A 1 -10.19 0.58 2.23
CA MET A 1 -10.06 -0.90 2.27
C MET A 1 -10.96 -1.56 3.32
N PHE A 2 -11.15 -0.99 4.52
CA PHE A 2 -12.05 -1.55 5.55
C PHE A 2 -13.49 -1.79 5.07
N GLY A 3 -14.07 -0.88 4.30
CA GLY A 3 -15.42 -1.04 3.77
C GLY A 3 -15.62 -2.29 2.91
N LEU A 4 -14.61 -2.64 2.10
CA LEU A 4 -14.65 -3.85 1.28
C LEU A 4 -14.61 -5.13 2.13
N ALA A 5 -13.80 -5.15 3.19
CA ALA A 5 -13.75 -6.28 4.11
C ALA A 5 -15.11 -6.50 4.80
N ILE A 6 -15.76 -5.43 5.26
CA ILE A 6 -17.09 -5.48 5.87
C ILE A 6 -18.12 -6.07 4.90
N VAL A 7 -18.12 -5.62 3.64
CA VAL A 7 -19.03 -6.16 2.61
C VAL A 7 -18.79 -7.66 2.41
N MET A 8 -17.54 -8.13 2.36
CA MET A 8 -17.22 -9.54 2.21
C MET A 8 -17.70 -10.39 3.38
N TYR A 9 -17.61 -9.88 4.62
CA TYR A 9 -18.17 -10.57 5.79
C TYR A 9 -19.71 -10.62 5.78
N ILE A 10 -20.37 -9.55 5.33
CA ILE A 10 -21.83 -9.54 5.18
C ILE A 10 -22.26 -10.59 4.14
N VAL A 11 -21.56 -10.66 3.01
CA VAL A 11 -21.80 -11.68 1.98
C VAL A 11 -21.58 -13.10 2.53
N ALA A 12 -20.48 -13.31 3.25
CA ALA A 12 -20.19 -14.59 3.89
C ALA A 12 -21.31 -15.00 4.86
N ALA A 13 -21.73 -14.11 5.74
CA ALA A 13 -22.79 -14.35 6.69
C ALA A 13 -24.14 -14.68 6.01
N LEU A 14 -24.47 -13.96 4.93
CA LEU A 14 -25.67 -14.21 4.14
C LEU A 14 -25.65 -15.60 3.52
N PHE A 15 -24.55 -16.01 2.88
CA PHE A 15 -24.45 -17.33 2.25
C PHE A 15 -24.45 -18.46 3.28
N ILE A 16 -23.80 -18.29 4.42
CA ILE A 16 -23.85 -19.26 5.52
C ILE A 16 -25.30 -19.38 6.04
N PHE A 17 -26.00 -18.26 6.25
CA PHE A 17 -27.40 -18.28 6.66
C PHE A 17 -28.30 -19.03 5.65
N LEU A 18 -28.10 -18.77 4.34
CA LEU A 18 -28.84 -19.45 3.28
C LEU A 18 -28.55 -20.95 3.24
N ALA A 19 -27.32 -21.39 3.58
CA ALA A 19 -26.97 -22.80 3.66
C ALA A 19 -27.82 -23.56 4.69
N PHE A 20 -28.16 -22.93 5.82
CA PHE A 20 -29.06 -23.52 6.83
C PHE A 20 -30.55 -23.43 6.47
N ARG A 21 -30.90 -22.72 5.39
CA ARG A 21 -32.28 -22.53 4.95
C ARG A 21 -32.46 -22.87 3.45
N PRO A 22 -32.15 -24.11 3.02
CA PRO A 22 -32.15 -24.50 1.59
C PRO A 22 -33.51 -24.28 0.92
N GLY A 23 -34.59 -24.32 1.70
CA GLY A 23 -35.92 -24.02 1.18
C GLY A 23 -36.10 -22.58 0.70
N LEU A 24 -35.43 -21.61 1.32
CA LEU A 24 -35.48 -20.20 0.87
C LEU A 24 -34.79 -20.02 -0.48
N VAL A 25 -33.67 -20.68 -0.68
CA VAL A 25 -32.94 -20.65 -1.96
C VAL A 25 -33.77 -21.25 -3.09
N PHE A 26 -34.42 -22.40 -2.83
CA PHE A 26 -35.32 -23.03 -3.78
C PHE A 26 -36.51 -22.12 -4.16
N TYR A 27 -37.16 -21.52 -3.16
CA TYR A 27 -38.29 -20.61 -3.41
C TYR A 27 -37.87 -19.32 -4.13
N ALA A 28 -36.70 -18.78 -3.86
CA ALA A 28 -36.17 -17.60 -4.56
C ALA A 28 -35.86 -17.90 -6.03
N GLN A 29 -35.37 -19.09 -6.35
CA GLN A 29 -34.98 -19.46 -7.72
C GLN A 29 -36.13 -20.01 -8.55
N GLN A 30 -37.03 -20.81 -7.99
CA GLN A 30 -38.06 -21.54 -8.75
C GLN A 30 -39.46 -21.43 -8.14
N GLY A 31 -39.63 -20.99 -6.90
CA GLY A 31 -40.93 -21.01 -6.20
C GLY A 31 -42.00 -20.16 -6.86
N TRP A 32 -41.61 -19.12 -7.62
CA TRP A 32 -42.57 -18.29 -8.36
C TRP A 32 -43.22 -18.98 -9.56
N LYS A 33 -42.64 -20.12 -10.04
CA LYS A 33 -43.14 -20.88 -11.14
C LYS A 33 -44.20 -21.94 -10.73
N PHE A 34 -44.23 -22.25 -9.43
CA PHE A 34 -45.10 -23.32 -8.93
C PHE A 34 -46.16 -22.75 -7.99
N ARG A 35 -47.42 -23.08 -8.30
CA ARG A 35 -48.58 -22.65 -7.51
C ARG A 35 -48.75 -23.47 -6.20
N GLU A 36 -48.13 -24.69 -6.18
CA GLU A 36 -48.09 -25.57 -5.02
C GLU A 36 -46.73 -25.60 -4.36
N ARG A 37 -46.72 -25.73 -3.02
CA ARG A 37 -45.46 -25.82 -2.25
C ARG A 37 -44.84 -27.20 -2.49
N LEU A 38 -43.92 -27.27 -3.46
CA LEU A 38 -43.09 -28.44 -3.67
C LEU A 38 -41.93 -28.45 -2.68
N SER A 39 -41.67 -29.60 -2.03
CA SER A 39 -40.47 -29.78 -1.22
C SER A 39 -39.28 -30.05 -2.12
N PRO A 40 -38.11 -29.36 -1.90
CA PRO A 40 -36.92 -29.65 -2.68
C PRO A 40 -36.47 -31.08 -2.47
N SER A 41 -35.93 -31.71 -3.51
CA SER A 41 -35.37 -33.05 -3.38
C SER A 41 -34.15 -33.04 -2.47
N GLY A 42 -33.87 -34.14 -1.75
CA GLY A 42 -32.73 -34.23 -0.85
C GLY A 42 -31.40 -33.94 -1.54
N LEU A 43 -31.26 -34.34 -2.82
CA LEU A 43 -30.07 -34.11 -3.61
C LEU A 43 -29.89 -32.60 -3.93
N TYR A 44 -30.98 -31.90 -4.29
CA TYR A 44 -30.95 -30.46 -4.52
C TYR A 44 -30.60 -29.70 -3.24
N SER A 45 -31.19 -30.10 -2.11
CA SER A 45 -30.88 -29.50 -0.81
C SER A 45 -29.40 -29.68 -0.45
N GLY A 46 -28.83 -30.86 -0.65
CA GLY A 46 -27.42 -31.16 -0.39
C GLY A 46 -26.47 -30.31 -1.24
N VAL A 47 -26.69 -30.25 -2.56
CA VAL A 47 -25.86 -29.48 -3.49
C VAL A 47 -25.97 -27.97 -3.19
N SER A 48 -27.16 -27.45 -2.96
CA SER A 48 -27.40 -26.05 -2.64
C SER A 48 -26.71 -25.65 -1.33
N THR A 49 -26.82 -26.45 -0.28
CA THR A 49 -26.13 -26.22 1.00
C THR A 49 -24.61 -26.23 0.83
N ALA A 50 -24.05 -27.22 0.13
CA ALA A 50 -22.62 -27.32 -0.11
C ALA A 50 -22.11 -26.10 -0.89
N SER A 51 -22.79 -25.67 -1.95
CA SER A 51 -22.43 -24.49 -2.73
C SER A 51 -22.46 -23.20 -1.91
N CYS A 52 -23.50 -23.00 -1.11
CA CYS A 52 -23.58 -21.82 -0.24
C CYS A 52 -22.47 -21.79 0.82
N LEU A 53 -22.13 -22.95 1.40
CA LEU A 53 -21.02 -23.04 2.36
C LEU A 53 -19.67 -22.73 1.73
N VAL A 54 -19.39 -23.26 0.52
CA VAL A 54 -18.14 -22.97 -0.20
C VAL A 54 -18.02 -21.48 -0.50
N VAL A 55 -19.06 -20.86 -1.05
CA VAL A 55 -19.05 -19.42 -1.36
C VAL A 55 -18.90 -18.58 -0.07
N GLY A 56 -19.60 -18.95 0.99
CA GLY A 56 -19.48 -18.27 2.28
C GLY A 56 -18.07 -18.34 2.87
N LEU A 57 -17.45 -19.53 2.82
CA LEU A 57 -16.08 -19.75 3.30
C LEU A 57 -15.05 -18.97 2.47
N VAL A 58 -15.13 -19.03 1.15
CA VAL A 58 -14.23 -18.29 0.26
C VAL A 58 -14.34 -16.78 0.51
N SER A 59 -15.57 -16.27 0.65
CA SER A 59 -15.80 -14.86 0.95
C SER A 59 -15.21 -14.45 2.31
N ALA A 60 -15.32 -15.29 3.34
CA ALA A 60 -14.74 -15.05 4.65
C ALA A 60 -13.21 -15.02 4.60
N VAL A 61 -12.58 -15.94 3.87
CA VAL A 61 -11.11 -15.98 3.68
C VAL A 61 -10.63 -14.71 2.97
N ILE A 62 -11.29 -14.32 1.88
CA ILE A 62 -10.94 -13.09 1.15
C ILE A 62 -11.10 -11.86 2.07
N GLY A 63 -12.20 -11.77 2.80
CA GLY A 63 -12.43 -10.70 3.77
C GLY A 63 -11.33 -10.61 4.84
N THR A 64 -10.89 -11.76 5.34
CA THR A 64 -9.81 -11.83 6.33
C THR A 64 -8.48 -11.37 5.73
N VAL A 65 -8.12 -11.80 4.52
CA VAL A 65 -6.88 -11.37 3.85
C VAL A 65 -6.88 -9.85 3.63
N ILE A 66 -8.01 -9.28 3.19
CA ILE A 66 -8.14 -7.83 3.01
C ILE A 66 -8.00 -7.10 4.35
N LEU A 67 -8.62 -7.60 5.40
CA LEU A 67 -8.56 -7.00 6.73
C LEU A 67 -7.14 -7.04 7.29
N VAL A 68 -6.46 -8.20 7.21
CA VAL A 68 -5.07 -8.35 7.66
C VAL A 68 -4.17 -7.36 6.92
N LYS A 69 -4.26 -7.30 5.59
CA LYS A 69 -3.49 -6.31 4.82
C LYS A 69 -3.80 -4.87 5.22
N ALA A 70 -5.04 -4.54 5.53
CA ALA A 70 -5.42 -3.19 5.93
C ALA A 70 -4.91 -2.82 7.34
N VAL A 71 -4.81 -3.80 8.24
CA VAL A 71 -4.32 -3.58 9.62
C VAL A 71 -2.79 -3.61 9.69
N THR A 72 -2.15 -4.47 8.87
CA THR A 72 -0.68 -4.61 8.84
C THR A 72 -0.01 -3.64 7.87
N HIS A 73 -0.79 -2.78 7.19
CA HIS A 73 -0.24 -1.74 6.33
C HIS A 73 0.48 -0.70 7.19
N ASP A 74 1.80 -0.73 7.14
CA ASP A 74 2.64 0.27 7.81
C ASP A 74 2.95 1.40 6.82
N PRO A 75 2.38 2.59 7.01
CA PRO A 75 2.61 3.72 6.12
C PRO A 75 4.09 4.14 6.08
N ARG A 76 4.85 3.88 7.18
CA ARG A 76 6.30 4.16 7.22
C ARG A 76 7.07 3.21 6.31
N ALA A 77 6.75 1.92 6.33
CA ALA A 77 7.40 0.94 5.46
C ALA A 77 7.15 1.23 3.97
N ASP A 78 5.97 1.74 3.62
CA ASP A 78 5.67 2.13 2.23
C ASP A 78 6.38 3.43 1.84
N ALA A 79 6.42 4.43 2.73
CA ALA A 79 7.18 5.65 2.51
C ALA A 79 8.68 5.35 2.33
N GLN A 80 9.24 4.47 3.18
CA GLN A 80 10.62 4.03 3.07
C GLN A 80 10.91 3.33 1.74
N ARG A 81 10.05 2.42 1.29
CA ARG A 81 10.19 1.76 -0.01
C ARG A 81 10.11 2.76 -1.16
N HIS A 82 9.13 3.65 -1.13
CA HIS A 82 8.99 4.70 -2.15
C HIS A 82 10.23 5.59 -2.21
N CYS A 83 10.78 5.95 -1.06
CA CYS A 83 12.02 6.72 -0.99
C CYS A 83 13.19 5.97 -1.65
N ILE A 84 13.43 4.71 -1.28
CA ILE A 84 14.53 3.90 -1.80
C ILE A 84 14.38 3.63 -3.31
N ASP A 85 13.17 3.27 -3.75
CA ASP A 85 12.96 2.80 -5.12
C ASP A 85 12.77 3.94 -6.12
N VAL A 86 12.27 5.09 -5.68
CA VAL A 86 11.88 6.20 -6.58
C VAL A 86 12.62 7.49 -6.27
N VAL A 87 12.56 7.99 -5.03
CA VAL A 87 13.05 9.33 -4.70
C VAL A 87 14.57 9.38 -4.73
N GLN A 88 15.22 8.51 -3.98
CA GLN A 88 16.69 8.48 -3.88
C GLN A 88 17.38 8.31 -5.24
N PRO A 89 16.98 7.36 -6.12
CA PRO A 89 17.63 7.22 -7.44
C PRO A 89 17.28 8.38 -8.38
N ALA A 90 16.16 9.06 -8.21
CA ALA A 90 15.84 10.25 -8.99
C ALA A 90 16.82 11.39 -8.67
N PHE A 91 17.09 11.64 -7.39
CA PHE A 91 18.07 12.63 -6.95
C PHE A 91 19.49 12.23 -7.37
N ALA A 92 19.91 11.00 -7.13
CA ALA A 92 21.25 10.50 -7.50
C ALA A 92 21.59 10.71 -8.98
N ARG A 93 20.60 10.56 -9.88
CA ARG A 93 20.80 10.76 -11.32
C ARG A 93 20.74 12.21 -11.75
N SER A 94 20.10 13.06 -10.99
CA SER A 94 19.79 14.45 -11.38
C SER A 94 20.77 15.46 -10.82
N ILE A 95 21.37 15.19 -9.66
CA ILE A 95 22.36 16.09 -9.05
C ILE A 95 23.64 16.06 -9.89
N ARG A 96 24.14 17.25 -10.26
CA ARG A 96 25.40 17.41 -10.95
C ARG A 96 26.41 18.07 -10.04
N TRP A 97 27.56 17.43 -9.92
CA TRP A 97 28.67 17.89 -9.08
C TRP A 97 29.81 18.42 -9.95
N ASP A 98 30.39 19.54 -9.53
CA ASP A 98 31.67 20.04 -10.07
C ASP A 98 32.55 20.47 -8.90
N ALA A 99 33.73 19.87 -8.81
CA ALA A 99 34.70 20.07 -7.71
C ALA A 99 34.07 19.99 -6.29
N GLY A 100 33.07 19.12 -6.09
CA GLY A 100 32.37 18.95 -4.82
C GLY A 100 31.21 19.91 -4.58
N HIS A 101 30.89 20.78 -5.54
CA HIS A 101 29.79 21.72 -5.46
C HIS A 101 28.64 21.34 -6.39
N VAL A 102 27.41 21.62 -5.96
CA VAL A 102 26.21 21.38 -6.77
C VAL A 102 26.10 22.45 -7.86
N THR A 103 26.09 22.04 -9.13
CA THR A 103 26.02 22.97 -10.27
C THR A 103 24.62 23.27 -10.76
N ASN A 104 23.61 22.51 -10.31
CA ASN A 104 22.23 22.62 -10.77
C ASN A 104 21.20 22.66 -9.60
N PRO A 105 21.29 23.65 -8.69
CA PRO A 105 20.41 23.73 -7.52
C PRO A 105 18.91 23.83 -7.87
N ASP A 106 18.59 24.48 -9.00
CA ASP A 106 17.21 24.62 -9.45
C ASP A 106 16.57 23.26 -9.76
N VAL A 107 17.30 22.35 -10.38
CA VAL A 107 16.83 21.00 -10.68
C VAL A 107 16.60 20.20 -9.39
N VAL A 108 17.47 20.37 -8.40
CA VAL A 108 17.32 19.74 -7.07
C VAL A 108 16.04 20.23 -6.38
N THR A 109 15.78 21.53 -6.42
CA THR A 109 14.59 22.14 -5.82
C THR A 109 13.31 21.71 -6.54
N ASP A 110 13.32 21.69 -7.88
CA ASP A 110 12.16 21.23 -8.68
C ASP A 110 11.86 19.77 -8.43
N LEU A 111 12.88 18.93 -8.33
CA LEU A 111 12.73 17.51 -8.06
C LEU A 111 12.14 17.29 -6.64
N ALA A 112 12.61 18.05 -5.67
CA ALA A 112 12.06 18.02 -4.30
C ALA A 112 10.57 18.34 -4.29
N ARG A 113 10.16 19.37 -5.02
CA ARG A 113 8.75 19.76 -5.15
C ARG A 113 7.92 18.66 -5.84
N VAL A 114 8.43 18.01 -6.89
CA VAL A 114 7.74 16.92 -7.61
C VAL A 114 7.50 15.72 -6.70
N HIS A 115 8.46 15.40 -5.83
CA HIS A 115 8.36 14.27 -4.91
C HIS A 115 7.73 14.62 -3.56
N GLY A 116 7.37 15.90 -3.33
CA GLY A 116 6.76 16.34 -2.07
C GLY A 116 7.71 16.34 -0.87
N VAL A 117 9.02 16.39 -1.13
CA VAL A 117 10.09 16.46 -0.12
C VAL A 117 10.74 17.84 -0.10
N GLU A 118 11.50 18.13 0.93
CA GLU A 118 12.32 19.34 1.00
C GLU A 118 13.79 18.99 0.77
N ALA A 119 14.48 19.76 -0.07
CA ALA A 119 15.91 19.63 -0.30
C ALA A 119 16.62 20.88 0.18
N LYS A 120 17.68 20.72 0.99
CA LYS A 120 18.57 21.81 1.41
C LYS A 120 19.98 21.52 0.93
N ILE A 121 20.62 22.51 0.35
CA ILE A 121 22.02 22.45 -0.07
C ILE A 121 22.81 23.26 0.95
N GLU A 122 23.66 22.61 1.72
CA GLU A 122 24.44 23.21 2.79
C GLU A 122 25.93 23.00 2.53
N PRO A 123 26.75 24.06 2.71
CA PRO A 123 28.20 23.88 2.61
C PRO A 123 28.73 23.12 3.83
N SER A 124 29.45 22.02 3.56
CA SER A 124 30.09 21.22 4.59
C SER A 124 31.43 21.84 5.03
N PRO A 125 31.85 21.62 6.29
CA PRO A 125 33.16 22.08 6.79
C PRO A 125 34.36 21.59 5.95
N GLY A 126 34.19 20.58 5.15
CA GLY A 126 35.21 20.05 4.24
C GLY A 126 35.37 20.82 2.92
N GLY A 127 34.62 21.89 2.69
CA GLY A 127 34.69 22.71 1.47
C GLY A 127 33.95 22.09 0.27
N TYR A 128 32.99 21.22 0.51
CA TYR A 128 32.07 20.64 -0.47
C TYR A 128 30.62 20.85 -0.05
N ASP A 129 29.69 20.70 -0.99
CA ASP A 129 28.26 20.83 -0.67
C ASP A 129 27.69 19.48 -0.22
N GLU A 130 26.68 19.56 0.66
CA GLU A 130 25.86 18.45 1.05
C GLU A 130 24.40 18.77 0.68
N VAL A 131 23.72 17.80 0.05
CA VAL A 131 22.30 17.90 -0.29
C VAL A 131 21.54 17.03 0.69
N ALA A 132 20.89 17.66 1.68
CA ALA A 132 20.07 16.98 2.68
C ALA A 132 18.61 16.99 2.26
N ILE A 133 17.96 15.82 2.32
CA ILE A 133 16.55 15.64 1.96
C ILE A 133 15.73 15.35 3.21
N TYR A 134 14.62 16.06 3.34
CA TYR A 134 13.67 16.01 4.44
C TYR A 134 12.29 15.61 3.89
N ASP A 135 11.57 14.79 4.62
CA ASP A 135 10.17 14.45 4.30
C ASP A 135 9.25 14.83 5.45
N PRO A 136 8.79 16.09 5.53
CA PRO A 136 7.99 16.57 6.63
C PRO A 136 6.60 15.92 6.69
N ALA A 137 6.15 15.28 5.60
CA ALA A 137 4.84 14.65 5.54
C ALA A 137 4.82 13.23 6.15
N HIS A 138 5.93 12.49 6.05
CA HIS A 138 5.96 11.07 6.44
C HIS A 138 7.00 10.74 7.51
N HIS A 139 7.90 11.68 7.82
CA HIS A 139 8.96 11.47 8.80
C HIS A 139 8.70 12.26 10.09
N PHE A 140 8.96 11.66 11.24
CA PHE A 140 8.87 12.30 12.53
C PHE A 140 10.12 12.03 13.37
N PRO A 141 10.84 13.07 13.83
CA PRO A 141 10.57 14.52 13.69
C PRO A 141 10.76 15.05 12.25
N PRO A 142 9.99 16.07 11.83
CA PRO A 142 9.97 16.54 10.44
C PRO A 142 11.26 17.24 9.97
N ASP A 143 12.11 17.62 10.92
CA ASP A 143 13.41 18.27 10.71
C ASP A 143 14.58 17.30 10.63
N GLN A 144 14.31 15.99 10.71
CA GLN A 144 15.35 14.98 10.56
C GLN A 144 15.61 14.67 9.08
N VAL A 145 16.90 14.55 8.75
CA VAL A 145 17.34 14.18 7.40
C VAL A 145 16.95 12.73 7.12
N VAL A 146 16.25 12.50 6.02
CA VAL A 146 15.87 11.18 5.55
C VAL A 146 17.03 10.49 4.84
N PHE A 147 17.72 11.25 3.98
CA PHE A 147 18.97 10.84 3.33
C PHE A 147 19.72 12.07 2.83
N SER A 148 21.02 11.95 2.60
CA SER A 148 21.84 13.02 2.07
C SER A 148 22.78 12.53 0.96
N PHE A 149 23.22 13.48 0.12
CA PHE A 149 24.27 13.28 -0.86
C PHE A 149 25.42 14.22 -0.55
N SER A 150 26.64 13.71 -0.61
CA SER A 150 27.83 14.51 -0.32
C SER A 150 28.68 14.67 -1.58
N GLY A 151 29.12 15.89 -1.85
CA GLY A 151 30.06 16.21 -2.91
C GLY A 151 31.53 15.86 -2.59
N ASN A 152 31.79 15.14 -1.48
CA ASN A 152 33.13 14.78 -1.06
C ASN A 152 33.81 13.87 -2.09
N PRO A 153 34.91 14.30 -2.76
CA PRO A 153 35.58 13.53 -3.79
C PRO A 153 36.29 12.27 -3.25
N VAL A 154 36.55 12.20 -1.94
CA VAL A 154 37.23 11.05 -1.32
C VAL A 154 36.27 9.88 -1.12
N VAL A 155 34.97 10.16 -0.98
CA VAL A 155 33.94 9.13 -0.76
C VAL A 155 33.28 8.70 -2.11
N GLY A 156 33.61 9.43 -3.19
CA GLY A 156 32.98 9.25 -4.50
C GLY A 156 31.57 9.85 -4.47
N GLY A 157 31.33 10.91 -5.22
CA GLY A 157 30.11 11.73 -5.18
C GLY A 157 28.76 11.04 -5.46
N ASP A 158 28.68 9.74 -5.25
CA ASP A 158 27.54 8.89 -5.53
C ASP A 158 27.06 8.10 -4.28
N HIS A 159 27.61 8.41 -3.12
CA HIS A 159 27.19 7.74 -1.88
C HIS A 159 26.13 8.53 -1.16
N SER A 160 24.92 8.06 -1.24
CA SER A 160 23.93 8.38 -0.21
C SER A 160 24.36 7.62 1.05
N ASP A 161 24.93 8.35 2.02
CA ASP A 161 25.40 7.78 3.28
C ASP A 161 24.29 7.25 4.19
N SER A 162 23.03 7.35 3.81
CA SER A 162 21.91 6.81 4.54
C SER A 162 20.86 6.18 3.63
N LEU A 163 20.56 4.93 3.90
CA LEU A 163 19.29 4.33 3.50
C LEU A 163 18.17 5.23 4.03
N CYS A 164 17.14 5.50 3.23
CA CYS A 164 15.98 6.27 3.65
C CYS A 164 15.51 5.85 5.05
N ASN A 165 15.74 6.68 6.05
CA ASN A 165 15.36 6.42 7.43
C ASN A 165 14.00 7.07 7.69
N TYR A 166 12.98 6.24 7.99
CA TYR A 166 11.62 6.68 8.36
C TYR A 166 11.24 6.21 9.76
#